data_ae08df6b11293c8258a8287158ab29b5
#
_entry.id   ae08df6b11293c8258a8287158ab29b5
#
_cell.length_a   1.000
_cell.length_b   1.000
_cell.length_c   1.000
_cell.angle_alpha   90.00
_cell.angle_beta   90.00
_cell.angle_gamma   90.00
#
_symmetry.space_group_name_H-M   'P 1'
#
loop_
_entity.id
_entity.type
_entity.pdbx_description
1 polymer ?
#
loop_
_entity_poly.entity_id
_entity_poly.type
_entity_poly.pdbx_seq_one_letter_code
_entity_poly.pdbx_strand_id
1 'polypeptide(L)'
;QAGLGRTGRLWAGDHWNTVPDILCLAKGIAGGVPMGATLVRPDILAVISKGEHSSTFGGNPISCAAGIAALTAITEDGLIENSKKMGEMFKEGLEKLKEKHTMIREIRGKGLMIGIEMKFEVKNILMGLIEEGVLMLYSGRNILRILPPLVITEGDVTKVLDALDVVITKEEEKKNV
;
A
#
# COMPACT_ATOMS: atom_id res chain seq x y z
N GLN A 1 -0.53 -7.04 2.18
CA GLN A 1 -0.32 -5.67 1.68
C GLN A 1 -1.52 -4.76 1.93
N ALA A 2 -2.72 -5.29 1.86
CA ALA A 2 -3.96 -4.51 1.92
C ALA A 2 -4.55 -4.39 3.34
N GLY A 3 -3.93 -4.97 4.35
CA GLY A 3 -4.32 -4.84 5.75
C GLY A 3 -3.55 -3.76 6.50
N LEU A 4 -3.77 -3.70 7.79
CA LEU A 4 -3.05 -2.84 8.73
C LEU A 4 -3.14 -1.35 8.35
N GLY A 5 -4.35 -0.86 8.10
CA GLY A 5 -4.60 0.56 7.82
C GLY A 5 -4.35 1.02 6.39
N ARG A 6 -3.64 0.23 5.55
CA ARG A 6 -3.19 0.60 4.21
C ARG A 6 -4.29 1.16 3.29
N THR A 7 -5.50 0.62 3.38
CA THR A 7 -6.64 1.00 2.52
C THR A 7 -7.59 2.02 3.15
N GLY A 8 -7.23 2.62 4.30
CA GLY A 8 -8.11 3.49 5.07
C GLY A 8 -9.14 2.74 5.92
N ARG A 9 -8.95 1.43 6.08
CA ARG A 9 -9.62 0.54 7.02
C ARG A 9 -8.58 -0.37 7.64
N LEU A 10 -8.82 -0.91 8.84
CA LEU A 10 -7.86 -1.83 9.47
C LEU A 10 -7.60 -3.04 8.58
N TRP A 11 -8.65 -3.64 8.04
CA TRP A 11 -8.59 -4.73 7.07
C TRP A 11 -9.24 -4.33 5.74
N ALA A 12 -8.68 -4.78 4.63
CA ALA A 12 -9.27 -4.51 3.32
C ALA A 12 -10.68 -5.11 3.17
N GLY A 13 -10.95 -6.26 3.78
CA GLY A 13 -12.27 -6.90 3.80
C GLY A 13 -13.38 -6.03 4.38
N ASP A 14 -13.03 -5.10 5.28
CA ASP A 14 -13.98 -4.19 5.92
C ASP A 14 -14.69 -3.26 4.91
N HIS A 15 -14.10 -3.03 3.73
CA HIS A 15 -14.74 -2.27 2.67
C HIS A 15 -15.97 -2.97 2.07
N TRP A 16 -16.05 -4.29 2.22
CA TRP A 16 -17.10 -5.14 1.65
C TRP A 16 -17.83 -5.96 2.71
N ASN A 17 -17.62 -5.63 4.00
CA ASN A 17 -18.14 -6.39 5.15
C ASN A 17 -17.79 -7.90 5.06
N THR A 18 -16.61 -8.20 4.56
CA THR A 18 -16.14 -9.58 4.41
C THR A 18 -15.21 -9.94 5.57
N VAL A 19 -15.59 -10.95 6.33
CA VAL A 19 -14.77 -11.51 7.41
C VAL A 19 -14.20 -12.85 6.91
N PRO A 20 -12.86 -13.00 6.81
CA PRO A 20 -12.27 -14.25 6.38
C PRO A 20 -12.32 -15.30 7.48
N ASP A 21 -12.38 -16.57 7.11
CA ASP A 21 -12.26 -17.71 8.06
C ASP A 21 -10.82 -17.85 8.56
N ILE A 22 -9.84 -17.52 7.71
CA ILE A 22 -8.41 -17.53 8.01
C ILE A 22 -7.79 -16.24 7.48
N LEU A 23 -7.07 -15.53 8.35
CA LEU A 23 -6.38 -14.28 8.00
C LEU A 23 -4.88 -14.43 8.25
N CYS A 24 -4.09 -14.42 7.18
CA CYS A 24 -2.63 -14.46 7.25
C CYS A 24 -2.05 -13.04 7.20
N LEU A 25 -1.19 -12.72 8.16
CA LEU A 25 -0.54 -11.43 8.34
C LEU A 25 0.97 -11.56 8.29
N ALA A 26 1.63 -10.56 7.70
CA ALA A 26 3.08 -10.45 7.66
C ALA A 26 3.49 -8.99 7.40
N LYS A 27 4.72 -8.78 6.90
CA LYS A 27 5.26 -7.46 6.48
C LYS A 27 5.22 -6.43 7.60
N GLY A 28 4.29 -5.47 7.54
CA GLY A 28 4.20 -4.36 8.49
C GLY A 28 3.68 -4.71 9.88
N ILE A 29 3.32 -5.97 10.16
CA ILE A 29 2.71 -6.38 11.44
C ILE A 29 3.58 -6.06 12.67
N ALA A 30 4.89 -6.06 12.51
CA ALA A 30 5.83 -5.78 13.59
C ALA A 30 6.82 -4.63 13.24
N GLY A 31 6.38 -3.66 12.44
CA GLY A 31 7.15 -2.44 12.17
C GLY A 31 8.51 -2.66 11.50
N GLY A 32 8.74 -3.83 10.86
CA GLY A 32 10.00 -4.22 10.22
C GLY A 32 10.74 -5.37 10.91
N VAL A 33 10.37 -5.72 12.13
CA VAL A 33 10.87 -6.95 12.78
C VAL A 33 10.23 -8.16 12.10
N PRO A 34 11.00 -9.23 11.76
CA PRO A 34 10.44 -10.42 11.13
C PRO A 34 9.36 -11.08 11.98
N MET A 35 8.13 -11.07 11.47
CA MET A 35 6.96 -11.66 12.12
C MET A 35 5.91 -12.05 11.08
N GLY A 36 5.23 -13.15 11.34
CA GLY A 36 3.99 -13.53 10.68
C GLY A 36 2.97 -13.97 11.72
N ALA A 37 1.70 -13.81 11.40
CA ALA A 37 0.61 -14.30 12.24
C ALA A 37 -0.51 -14.86 11.35
N THR A 38 -1.18 -15.89 11.86
CA THR A 38 -2.38 -16.44 11.24
C THR A 38 -3.50 -16.45 12.27
N LEU A 39 -4.57 -15.72 11.97
CA LEU A 39 -5.78 -15.71 12.75
C LEU A 39 -6.75 -16.70 12.12
N VAL A 40 -7.38 -17.52 12.96
CA VAL A 40 -8.25 -18.61 12.51
C VAL A 40 -9.53 -18.58 13.34
N ARG A 41 -10.67 -18.84 12.73
CA ARG A 41 -11.93 -19.00 13.47
C ARG A 41 -11.82 -20.16 14.49
N PRO A 42 -12.48 -20.04 15.66
CA PRO A 42 -12.36 -21.06 16.71
C PRO A 42 -12.77 -22.47 16.29
N ASP A 43 -13.78 -22.61 15.43
CA ASP A 43 -14.23 -23.91 14.92
C ASP A 43 -13.22 -24.57 13.98
N ILE A 44 -12.49 -23.78 13.20
CA ILE A 44 -11.38 -24.27 12.35
C ILE A 44 -10.16 -24.61 13.23
N LEU A 45 -9.85 -23.77 14.22
CA LEU A 45 -8.76 -24.01 15.14
C LEU A 45 -8.95 -25.32 15.95
N ALA A 46 -10.18 -25.66 16.27
CA ALA A 46 -10.52 -26.87 17.06
C ALA A 46 -10.15 -28.19 16.36
N VAL A 47 -9.96 -28.20 15.03
CA VAL A 47 -9.56 -29.41 14.31
C VAL A 47 -8.03 -29.59 14.21
N ILE A 48 -7.27 -28.59 14.64
CA ILE A 48 -5.79 -28.64 14.65
C ILE A 48 -5.33 -29.28 15.96
N SER A 49 -4.65 -30.40 15.84
CA SER A 49 -4.16 -31.15 17.00
C SER A 49 -2.82 -30.62 17.50
N LYS A 50 -2.54 -30.85 18.78
CA LYS A 50 -1.25 -30.47 19.37
C LYS A 50 -0.09 -31.18 18.64
N GLY A 51 0.86 -30.40 18.16
CA GLY A 51 2.05 -30.89 17.46
C GLY A 51 1.95 -30.92 15.93
N GLU A 52 0.78 -30.66 15.35
CA GLU A 52 0.63 -30.55 13.88
C GLU A 52 1.26 -29.29 13.31
N HIS A 53 1.43 -28.25 14.13
CA HIS A 53 2.14 -27.02 13.75
C HIS A 53 3.12 -26.62 14.86
N SER A 54 4.35 -26.27 14.47
CA SER A 54 5.37 -25.74 15.36
C SER A 54 6.25 -24.72 14.63
N SER A 55 6.84 -23.82 15.40
CA SER A 55 7.81 -22.84 14.90
C SER A 55 8.85 -22.57 15.99
N THR A 56 10.12 -22.73 15.66
CA THR A 56 11.23 -22.51 16.61
C THR A 56 11.23 -21.09 17.17
N PHE A 57 10.94 -20.09 16.34
CA PHE A 57 10.93 -18.67 16.70
C PHE A 57 9.52 -18.09 16.86
N GLY A 58 8.48 -18.91 16.72
CA GLY A 58 7.09 -18.46 16.88
C GLY A 58 6.82 -17.97 18.30
N GLY A 59 6.14 -16.81 18.41
CA GLY A 59 5.79 -16.23 19.70
C GLY A 59 7.00 -15.68 20.49
N ASN A 60 8.14 -15.42 19.85
CA ASN A 60 9.27 -14.84 20.57
C ASN A 60 8.94 -13.43 21.11
N PRO A 61 9.44 -13.08 22.31
CA PRO A 61 9.04 -11.84 23.01
C PRO A 61 9.37 -10.57 22.22
N ILE A 62 10.48 -10.55 21.49
CA ILE A 62 10.91 -9.35 20.75
C ILE A 62 9.94 -9.05 19.61
N SER A 63 9.63 -10.04 18.77
CA SER A 63 8.68 -9.85 17.68
C SER A 63 7.27 -9.55 18.19
N CYS A 64 6.84 -10.19 19.29
CA CYS A 64 5.55 -9.92 19.89
C CYS A 64 5.44 -8.49 20.43
N ALA A 65 6.46 -8.01 21.14
CA ALA A 65 6.51 -6.63 21.64
C ALA A 65 6.50 -5.61 20.48
N ALA A 66 7.30 -5.85 19.44
CA ALA A 66 7.30 -5.03 18.22
C ALA A 66 5.94 -5.04 17.51
N GLY A 67 5.30 -6.21 17.44
CA GLY A 67 3.96 -6.35 16.84
C GLY A 67 2.89 -5.59 17.63
N ILE A 68 2.90 -5.66 18.93
CA ILE A 68 1.99 -4.90 19.80
C ILE A 68 2.21 -3.39 19.56
N ALA A 69 3.43 -2.91 19.63
CA ALA A 69 3.74 -1.50 19.41
C ALA A 69 3.30 -1.00 18.02
N ALA A 70 3.56 -1.78 16.96
CA ALA A 70 3.15 -1.43 15.61
C ALA A 70 1.63 -1.39 15.44
N LEU A 71 0.92 -2.36 15.99
CA LEU A 71 -0.55 -2.41 15.95
C LEU A 71 -1.17 -1.26 16.74
N THR A 72 -0.65 -0.96 17.93
CA THR A 72 -1.08 0.18 18.75
C THR A 72 -0.92 1.49 17.98
N ALA A 73 0.25 1.74 17.39
CA ALA A 73 0.46 2.94 16.59
C ALA A 73 -0.53 3.03 15.41
N ILE A 74 -0.78 1.93 14.70
CA ILE A 74 -1.72 1.93 13.57
C ILE A 74 -3.15 2.24 14.02
N THR A 75 -3.57 1.74 15.18
CA THR A 75 -4.96 1.87 15.65
C THR A 75 -5.22 3.12 16.49
N GLU A 76 -4.20 3.68 17.14
CA GLU A 76 -4.36 4.77 18.12
C GLU A 76 -3.78 6.11 17.65
N ASP A 77 -2.77 6.11 16.74
CA ASP A 77 -2.12 7.34 16.27
C ASP A 77 -2.77 7.95 15.02
N GLY A 78 -4.02 7.55 14.68
CA GLY A 78 -4.76 8.12 13.54
C GLY A 78 -4.23 7.72 12.16
N LEU A 79 -3.40 6.67 12.06
CA LEU A 79 -2.75 6.29 10.79
C LEU A 79 -3.75 5.71 9.77
N ILE A 80 -4.84 5.11 10.22
CA ILE A 80 -5.92 4.61 9.36
C ILE A 80 -6.64 5.79 8.69
N GLU A 81 -6.99 6.81 9.46
CA GLU A 81 -7.62 8.04 9.00
C GLU A 81 -6.70 8.82 8.07
N ASN A 82 -5.40 8.90 8.41
CA ASN A 82 -4.40 9.52 7.54
C ASN A 82 -4.30 8.78 6.20
N SER A 83 -4.26 7.46 6.22
CA SER A 83 -4.27 6.65 4.99
C SER A 83 -5.48 6.93 4.11
N LYS A 84 -6.66 7.09 4.70
CA LYS A 84 -7.87 7.45 3.97
C LYS A 84 -7.76 8.84 3.37
N LYS A 85 -7.42 9.85 4.19
CA LYS A 85 -7.32 11.27 3.78
C LYS A 85 -6.28 11.47 2.67
N MET A 86 -5.08 10.95 2.86
CA MET A 86 -4.00 11.07 1.86
C MET A 86 -4.32 10.29 0.59
N GLY A 87 -4.99 9.15 0.72
CA GLY A 87 -5.46 8.36 -0.42
C GLY A 87 -6.50 9.09 -1.26
N GLU A 88 -7.43 9.82 -0.64
CA GLU A 88 -8.39 10.69 -1.32
C GLU A 88 -7.68 11.84 -2.04
N MET A 89 -6.73 12.51 -1.38
CA MET A 89 -5.92 13.57 -1.98
C MET A 89 -5.11 13.07 -3.20
N PHE A 90 -4.48 11.90 -3.10
CA PHE A 90 -3.82 11.27 -4.25
C PHE A 90 -4.81 11.04 -5.39
N LYS A 91 -5.96 10.47 -5.09
CA LYS A 91 -6.96 10.15 -6.11
C LYS A 91 -7.43 11.40 -6.86
N GLU A 92 -7.73 12.47 -6.14
CA GLU A 92 -8.15 13.75 -6.74
C GLU A 92 -7.04 14.35 -7.61
N GLY A 93 -5.79 14.34 -7.13
CA GLY A 93 -4.65 14.83 -7.90
C GLY A 93 -4.35 13.98 -9.15
N LEU A 94 -4.43 12.67 -9.01
CA LEU A 94 -4.21 11.75 -10.11
C LEU A 94 -5.31 11.82 -11.18
N GLU A 95 -6.57 12.03 -10.81
CA GLU A 95 -7.64 12.23 -11.81
C GLU A 95 -7.40 13.52 -12.62
N LYS A 96 -6.92 14.60 -11.99
CA LYS A 96 -6.49 15.82 -12.71
C LYS A 96 -5.33 15.53 -13.67
N LEU A 97 -4.35 14.75 -13.23
CA LEU A 97 -3.25 14.33 -14.12
C LEU A 97 -3.75 13.47 -15.29
N LYS A 98 -4.74 12.60 -15.06
CA LYS A 98 -5.35 11.79 -16.11
C LYS A 98 -6.11 12.63 -17.14
N GLU A 99 -6.76 13.72 -16.73
CA GLU A 99 -7.39 14.67 -17.65
C GLU A 99 -6.35 15.39 -18.52
N LYS A 100 -5.17 15.68 -17.96
CA LYS A 100 -4.05 16.35 -18.64
C LYS A 100 -3.25 15.41 -19.53
N HIS A 101 -3.00 14.18 -19.09
CA HIS A 101 -2.06 13.25 -19.71
C HIS A 101 -2.75 12.07 -20.39
N THR A 102 -2.63 12.00 -21.71
CA THR A 102 -3.24 10.93 -22.51
C THR A 102 -2.62 9.55 -22.27
N MET A 103 -1.42 9.50 -21.70
CA MET A 103 -0.73 8.24 -21.35
C MET A 103 -1.37 7.49 -20.18
N ILE A 104 -2.14 8.15 -19.32
CA ILE A 104 -2.81 7.51 -18.18
C ILE A 104 -4.10 6.85 -18.68
N ARG A 105 -4.23 5.53 -18.44
CA ARG A 105 -5.41 4.75 -18.81
C ARG A 105 -6.45 4.74 -17.70
N GLU A 106 -6.03 4.33 -16.50
CA GLU A 106 -6.91 4.10 -15.37
C GLU A 106 -6.19 4.37 -14.04
N ILE A 107 -6.94 4.88 -13.07
CA ILE A 107 -6.50 5.05 -11.68
C ILE A 107 -7.42 4.20 -10.81
N ARG A 108 -6.84 3.32 -10.01
CA ARG A 108 -7.60 2.46 -9.10
C ARG A 108 -6.89 2.27 -7.77
N GLY A 109 -7.66 2.08 -6.71
CA GLY A 109 -7.11 1.83 -5.38
C GLY A 109 -8.05 2.26 -4.26
N LYS A 110 -7.59 2.04 -3.04
CA LYS A 110 -8.24 2.47 -1.80
C LYS A 110 -7.17 2.92 -0.81
N GLY A 111 -7.41 4.04 -0.12
CA GLY A 111 -6.42 4.63 0.78
C GLY A 111 -5.07 4.80 0.09
N LEU A 112 -4.01 4.41 0.75
CA LEU A 112 -2.63 4.47 0.24
C LEU A 112 -2.18 3.20 -0.50
N MET A 113 -3.10 2.51 -1.15
CA MET A 113 -2.80 1.42 -2.09
C MET A 113 -3.39 1.78 -3.44
N ILE A 114 -2.59 2.45 -4.29
CA ILE A 114 -3.05 3.02 -5.54
C ILE A 114 -2.23 2.45 -6.71
N GLY A 115 -2.90 2.16 -7.81
CA GLY A 115 -2.31 1.80 -9.08
C GLY A 115 -2.71 2.78 -10.16
N ILE A 116 -1.71 3.24 -10.92
CA ILE A 116 -1.90 4.06 -12.12
C ILE A 116 -1.57 3.18 -13.32
N GLU A 117 -2.56 2.79 -14.08
CA GLU A 117 -2.35 2.03 -15.30
C GLU A 117 -2.03 2.98 -16.45
N MET A 118 -0.88 2.76 -17.05
CA MET A 118 -0.40 3.51 -18.20
C MET A 118 -0.72 2.77 -19.50
N LYS A 119 -0.81 3.49 -20.61
CA LYS A 119 -0.96 2.87 -21.95
C LYS A 119 0.33 2.25 -22.48
N PHE A 120 1.45 2.59 -21.87
CA PHE A 120 2.80 2.17 -22.28
C PHE A 120 3.58 1.61 -21.09
N GLU A 121 4.74 1.03 -21.36
CA GLU A 121 5.63 0.51 -20.34
C GLU A 121 6.17 1.64 -19.44
N VAL A 122 6.18 1.41 -18.11
CA VAL A 122 6.46 2.44 -17.10
C VAL A 122 7.94 2.61 -16.76
N LYS A 123 8.84 1.85 -17.38
CA LYS A 123 10.27 1.83 -17.05
C LYS A 123 10.89 3.23 -17.08
N ASN A 124 10.67 3.99 -18.17
CA ASN A 124 11.25 5.33 -18.31
C ASN A 124 10.65 6.31 -17.29
N ILE A 125 9.34 6.18 -17.01
CA ILE A 125 8.69 7.02 -16.00
C ILE A 125 9.29 6.75 -14.63
N LEU A 126 9.54 5.47 -14.26
CA LEU A 126 10.20 5.14 -13.00
C LEU A 126 11.60 5.72 -12.89
N MET A 127 12.38 5.67 -13.96
CA MET A 127 13.72 6.27 -13.97
C MET A 127 13.66 7.80 -13.82
N GLY A 128 12.76 8.47 -14.53
CA GLY A 128 12.55 9.90 -14.38
C GLY A 128 12.09 10.31 -12.99
N LEU A 129 11.22 9.51 -12.35
CA LEU A 129 10.78 9.77 -10.98
C LEU A 129 11.92 9.66 -9.96
N ILE A 130 12.88 8.75 -10.17
CA ILE A 130 14.10 8.67 -9.34
C ILE A 130 14.92 9.97 -9.45
N GLU A 131 15.05 10.53 -10.64
CA GLU A 131 15.74 11.82 -10.87
C GLU A 131 15.03 12.98 -10.16
N GLU A 132 13.68 12.95 -10.09
CA GLU A 132 12.87 13.92 -9.35
C GLU A 132 12.79 13.60 -7.83
N GLY A 133 13.56 12.59 -7.34
CA GLY A 133 13.64 12.20 -5.93
C GLY A 133 12.42 11.47 -5.40
N VAL A 134 11.68 10.77 -6.27
CA VAL A 134 10.53 9.94 -5.91
C VAL A 134 10.79 8.49 -6.28
N LEU A 135 10.78 7.61 -5.27
CA LEU A 135 10.86 6.16 -5.47
C LEU A 135 9.46 5.56 -5.58
N MET A 136 9.15 5.00 -6.73
CA MET A 136 7.88 4.36 -6.97
C MET A 136 8.07 2.90 -7.41
N LEU A 137 7.06 2.07 -7.17
CA LEU A 137 7.06 0.66 -7.55
C LEU A 137 6.28 0.46 -8.86
N TYR A 138 6.43 -0.71 -9.45
CA TYR A 138 5.65 -1.14 -10.60
C TYR A 138 4.94 -2.49 -10.36
N SER A 139 3.93 -2.77 -11.17
CA SER A 139 3.27 -4.07 -11.24
C SER A 139 3.00 -4.43 -12.70
N GLY A 140 3.45 -5.61 -13.12
CA GLY A 140 3.48 -5.93 -14.54
C GLY A 140 4.40 -4.98 -15.31
N ARG A 141 4.01 -4.59 -16.52
CA ARG A 141 4.81 -3.69 -17.37
C ARG A 141 4.35 -2.24 -17.39
N ASN A 142 3.07 -2.00 -17.09
CA ASN A 142 2.40 -0.74 -17.35
C ASN A 142 1.69 -0.12 -16.13
N ILE A 143 1.88 -0.63 -14.93
CA ILE A 143 1.24 -0.10 -13.73
C ILE A 143 2.29 0.50 -12.79
N LEU A 144 2.15 1.79 -12.50
CA LEU A 144 2.85 2.45 -11.38
C LEU A 144 2.06 2.18 -10.09
N ARG A 145 2.78 1.85 -9.01
CA ARG A 145 2.17 1.56 -7.69
C ARG A 145 2.62 2.58 -6.67
N ILE A 146 1.66 3.24 -6.04
CA ILE A 146 1.85 4.15 -4.92
C ILE A 146 1.55 3.39 -3.63
N LEU A 147 2.57 3.18 -2.79
CA LEU A 147 2.52 2.48 -1.51
C LEU A 147 3.39 3.21 -0.48
N PRO A 148 3.09 4.47 -0.14
CA PRO A 148 3.91 5.26 0.78
C PRO A 148 3.73 4.77 2.23
N PRO A 149 4.58 5.23 3.18
CA PRO A 149 4.32 5.01 4.61
C PRO A 149 2.97 5.60 5.03
N LEU A 150 2.34 5.03 6.06
CA LEU A 150 1.05 5.51 6.56
C LEU A 150 1.13 6.91 7.19
N VAL A 151 2.32 7.36 7.52
CA VAL A 151 2.62 8.70 8.09
C VAL A 151 2.86 9.78 7.03
N ILE A 152 2.65 9.48 5.74
CA ILE A 152 2.85 10.44 4.65
C ILE A 152 2.03 11.72 4.88
N THR A 153 2.59 12.87 4.50
CA THR A 153 1.97 14.19 4.67
C THR A 153 1.36 14.71 3.36
N GLU A 154 0.54 15.77 3.44
CA GLU A 154 -0.01 16.47 2.27
C GLU A 154 1.11 17.02 1.36
N GLY A 155 2.21 17.53 1.96
CA GLY A 155 3.36 18.02 1.21
C GLY A 155 4.06 16.91 0.41
N ASP A 156 4.14 15.70 0.98
CA ASP A 156 4.70 14.55 0.27
C ASP A 156 3.79 14.12 -0.90
N VAL A 157 2.48 14.13 -0.70
CA VAL A 157 1.49 13.82 -1.77
C VAL A 157 1.65 14.82 -2.92
N THR A 158 1.71 16.12 -2.62
CA THR A 158 1.93 17.18 -3.61
C THR A 158 3.22 16.96 -4.38
N LYS A 159 4.33 16.72 -3.68
CA LYS A 159 5.63 16.43 -4.30
C LYS A 159 5.56 15.25 -5.28
N VAL A 160 4.88 14.19 -4.92
CA VAL A 160 4.74 13.00 -5.81
C VAL A 160 3.89 13.33 -7.04
N LEU A 161 2.79 14.08 -6.87
CA LEU A 161 1.95 14.49 -7.99
C LEU A 161 2.69 15.42 -8.96
N ASP A 162 3.45 16.39 -8.45
CA ASP A 162 4.26 17.32 -9.25
C ASP A 162 5.35 16.55 -10.03
N ALA A 163 6.03 15.61 -9.38
CA ALA A 163 7.04 14.77 -10.04
C ALA A 163 6.44 13.90 -11.15
N LEU A 164 5.25 13.32 -10.91
CA LEU A 164 4.52 12.58 -11.93
C LEU A 164 4.16 13.45 -13.12
N ASP A 165 3.68 14.67 -12.89
CA ASP A 165 3.33 15.63 -13.94
C ASP A 165 4.53 15.95 -14.82
N VAL A 166 5.65 16.30 -14.21
CA VAL A 166 6.91 16.62 -14.93
C VAL A 166 7.39 15.44 -15.77
N VAL A 167 7.43 14.24 -15.17
CA VAL A 167 8.00 13.06 -15.84
C VAL A 167 7.10 12.55 -16.96
N ILE A 168 5.78 12.55 -16.74
CA ILE A 168 4.84 12.11 -17.78
C ILE A 168 4.85 13.10 -18.95
N THR A 169 4.89 14.42 -18.70
CA THR A 169 5.02 15.43 -19.75
C THR A 169 6.27 15.17 -20.61
N LYS A 170 7.44 14.97 -19.98
CA LYS A 170 8.67 14.63 -20.70
C LYS A 170 8.56 13.36 -21.55
N GLU A 171 7.84 12.36 -21.08
CA GLU A 171 7.66 11.11 -21.84
C GLU A 171 6.64 11.25 -22.98
N GLU A 172 5.58 12.05 -22.83
CA GLU A 172 4.63 12.36 -23.90
C GLU A 172 5.31 13.12 -25.03
N GLU A 173 6.11 14.12 -24.71
CA GLU A 173 6.91 14.88 -25.71
C GLU A 173 7.82 13.97 -26.53
N LYS A 174 8.52 13.02 -25.88
CA LYS A 174 9.41 12.05 -26.58
C LYS A 174 8.65 11.11 -27.51
N LYS A 175 7.41 10.82 -27.21
CA LYS A 175 6.58 9.85 -27.97
C LYS A 175 5.68 10.53 -29.00
N ASN A 176 5.63 11.85 -29.04
CA ASN A 176 4.72 12.65 -29.87
C ASN A 176 3.23 12.27 -29.63
N VAL A 177 2.83 12.09 -28.38
CA VAL A 177 1.49 11.69 -27.95
C VAL A 177 0.84 12.77 -27.10
#